data_11dada1c1ff4e9fc37c63fc9b223abab
#
_entry.id   11dada1c1ff4e9fc37c63fc9b223abab
#
_cell.length_a   1.000
_cell.length_b   1.000
_cell.length_c   1.000
_cell.angle_alpha   90.00
_cell.angle_beta   90.00
_cell.angle_gamma   90.00
#
_symmetry.space_group_name_H-M   'P 1'
#
loop_
_entity.id
_entity.type
_entity.pdbx_description
1 polymer ?
#
loop_
_entity_poly.entity_id
_entity_poly.type
_entity_poly.pdbx_seq_one_letter_code
_entity_poly.pdbx_strand_id
1 'polypeptide(L)'
;MQSSNSDIRNRKVVMICEDEQELLDLYSRVLELKYDVIKVCSGAECIHEYLEKKAKGSPIDLLFLDYKLGDMLGDDVAKKIKKMNGIKIILISAYNLDEPTKKELFENKYIEKFLQKPIRMRQIIQVAGEAI
;
A
#
# COMPACT_ATOMS: atom_id res chain seq x y z
N MET A 1 3.53 24.69 -18.84
CA MET A 1 3.24 23.56 -19.72
C MET A 1 4.16 22.40 -19.46
N GLN A 2 5.45 22.63 -19.63
CA GLN A 2 6.39 21.56 -19.41
C GLN A 2 6.50 21.15 -17.95
N SER A 3 6.30 22.09 -17.04
CA SER A 3 6.31 21.78 -15.62
C SER A 3 5.16 20.81 -15.25
N SER A 4 3.99 20.96 -15.88
CA SER A 4 2.88 20.04 -15.65
C SER A 4 3.21 18.64 -16.07
N ASN A 5 3.81 18.46 -17.24
CA ASN A 5 4.21 17.15 -17.74
C ASN A 5 5.31 16.55 -16.88
N SER A 6 6.23 17.40 -16.44
CA SER A 6 7.31 16.97 -15.55
C SER A 6 6.76 16.51 -14.22
N ASP A 7 5.78 17.24 -13.65
CA ASP A 7 5.17 16.88 -12.39
C ASP A 7 4.44 15.54 -12.48
N ILE A 8 3.73 15.31 -13.58
CA ILE A 8 3.01 14.05 -13.80
C ILE A 8 3.99 12.89 -13.86
N ARG A 9 5.10 13.06 -14.59
CA ARG A 9 6.09 12.00 -14.74
C ARG A 9 6.85 11.72 -13.45
N ASN A 10 6.93 12.71 -12.56
CA ASN A 10 7.65 12.58 -11.31
C ASN A 10 6.76 12.24 -10.12
N ARG A 11 5.48 12.00 -10.38
CA ARG A 11 4.58 11.62 -9.30
C ARG A 11 4.96 10.26 -8.74
N LYS A 12 4.89 10.16 -7.44
CA LYS A 12 5.11 8.89 -6.78
C LYS A 12 3.92 7.96 -7.04
N VAL A 13 4.20 6.67 -7.00
CA VAL A 13 3.22 5.64 -7.28
C VAL A 13 2.80 4.96 -5.98
N VAL A 14 1.51 4.97 -5.70
CA VAL A 14 0.93 4.33 -4.52
C VAL A 14 0.01 3.21 -4.98
N MET A 15 0.23 2.01 -4.44
CA MET A 15 -0.68 0.91 -4.68
C MET A 15 -1.56 0.72 -3.45
N ILE A 16 -2.83 0.41 -3.67
CA ILE A 16 -3.78 0.14 -2.61
C ILE A 16 -4.36 -1.25 -2.83
N CYS A 17 -4.21 -2.11 -1.84
CA CYS A 17 -4.76 -3.47 -1.85
C CYS A 17 -5.86 -3.56 -0.79
N GLU A 18 -7.12 -3.62 -1.26
CA GLU A 18 -8.29 -3.59 -0.42
C GLU A 18 -9.41 -4.37 -1.11
N ASP A 19 -10.00 -5.35 -0.45
CA ASP A 19 -11.03 -6.18 -1.08
C ASP A 19 -12.43 -5.56 -1.02
N GLU A 20 -12.66 -4.57 -0.18
CA GLU A 20 -13.93 -3.83 -0.16
C GLU A 20 -13.88 -2.73 -1.20
N GLN A 21 -14.68 -2.88 -2.26
CA GLN A 21 -14.62 -1.97 -3.40
C GLN A 21 -14.89 -0.51 -3.02
N GLU A 22 -15.83 -0.27 -2.11
CA GLU A 22 -16.15 1.09 -1.69
C GLU A 22 -14.97 1.79 -1.01
N LEU A 23 -14.25 1.06 -0.16
CA LEU A 23 -13.07 1.59 0.52
C LEU A 23 -11.93 1.79 -0.46
N LEU A 24 -11.73 0.84 -1.36
CA LEU A 24 -10.70 0.95 -2.39
C LEU A 24 -10.90 2.21 -3.23
N ASP A 25 -12.12 2.45 -3.67
CA ASP A 25 -12.45 3.64 -4.46
C ASP A 25 -12.27 4.93 -3.66
N LEU A 26 -12.67 4.91 -2.40
CA LEU A 26 -12.56 6.08 -1.54
C LEU A 26 -11.10 6.47 -1.28
N TYR A 27 -10.27 5.50 -0.89
CA TYR A 27 -8.86 5.75 -0.65
C TYR A 27 -8.15 6.21 -1.92
N SER A 28 -8.47 5.56 -3.04
CA SER A 28 -7.88 5.90 -4.34
C SER A 28 -8.19 7.32 -4.74
N ARG A 29 -9.46 7.71 -4.60
CA ARG A 29 -9.89 9.05 -5.01
C ARG A 29 -9.15 10.15 -4.27
N VAL A 30 -8.90 9.93 -2.99
CA VAL A 30 -8.17 10.89 -2.17
C VAL A 30 -6.70 10.96 -2.57
N LEU A 31 -6.09 9.81 -2.78
CA LEU A 31 -4.65 9.75 -3.10
C LEU A 31 -4.34 10.17 -4.54
N GLU A 32 -5.30 10.01 -5.45
CA GLU A 32 -5.12 10.40 -6.86
C GLU A 32 -4.92 11.90 -7.03
N LEU A 33 -5.28 12.69 -6.03
CA LEU A 33 -5.04 14.13 -6.08
C LEU A 33 -3.54 14.44 -6.15
N LYS A 34 -2.70 13.53 -5.66
CA LYS A 34 -1.27 13.80 -5.54
C LYS A 34 -0.37 12.69 -6.11
N TYR A 35 -0.87 11.47 -6.20
CA TYR A 35 -0.08 10.30 -6.59
C TYR A 35 -0.71 9.58 -7.77
N ASP A 36 0.11 8.79 -8.47
CA ASP A 36 -0.42 7.80 -9.40
C ASP A 36 -0.84 6.60 -8.57
N VAL A 37 -2.07 6.15 -8.73
CA VAL A 37 -2.64 5.10 -7.88
C VAL A 37 -2.92 3.84 -8.67
N ILE A 38 -2.48 2.71 -8.12
CA ILE A 38 -2.78 1.38 -8.63
C ILE A 38 -3.73 0.72 -7.64
N LYS A 39 -4.88 0.25 -8.13
CA LYS A 39 -5.90 -0.39 -7.29
C LYS A 39 -5.89 -1.89 -7.52
N VAL A 40 -5.75 -2.65 -6.46
CA VAL A 40 -5.86 -4.11 -6.51
C VAL A 40 -6.76 -4.59 -5.38
N CYS A 41 -7.43 -5.71 -5.56
CA CYS A 41 -8.44 -6.17 -4.61
C CYS A 41 -8.15 -7.55 -4.00
N SER A 42 -6.99 -8.13 -4.28
CA SER A 42 -6.60 -9.41 -3.68
C SER A 42 -5.10 -9.45 -3.45
N GLY A 43 -4.66 -10.36 -2.61
CA GLY A 43 -3.24 -10.54 -2.35
C GLY A 43 -2.49 -11.01 -3.58
N ALA A 44 -3.09 -11.94 -4.34
CA ALA A 44 -2.48 -12.45 -5.57
C ALA A 44 -2.30 -11.34 -6.59
N GLU A 45 -3.31 -10.49 -6.75
CA GLU A 45 -3.25 -9.36 -7.68
C GLU A 45 -2.18 -8.35 -7.23
N CYS A 46 -2.09 -8.13 -5.93
CA CYS A 46 -1.09 -7.22 -5.36
C CYS A 46 0.33 -7.68 -5.69
N ILE A 47 0.62 -8.95 -5.47
CA ILE A 47 1.94 -9.50 -5.74
C ILE A 47 2.24 -9.46 -7.23
N HIS A 48 1.26 -9.79 -8.06
CA HIS A 48 1.41 -9.75 -9.52
C HIS A 48 1.75 -8.34 -10.00
N GLU A 49 1.02 -7.34 -9.54
CA GLU A 49 1.27 -5.94 -9.93
C GLU A 49 2.62 -5.45 -9.45
N TYR A 50 3.01 -5.84 -8.24
CA TYR A 50 4.32 -5.48 -7.72
C TYR A 50 5.43 -6.02 -8.63
N LEU A 51 5.35 -7.29 -8.99
CA LEU A 51 6.35 -7.93 -9.84
C LEU A 51 6.39 -7.32 -11.23
N GLU A 52 5.23 -7.04 -11.80
CA GLU A 52 5.12 -6.47 -13.14
C GLU A 52 5.71 -5.07 -13.22
N LYS A 53 5.38 -4.23 -12.27
CA LYS A 53 5.93 -2.87 -12.21
C LYS A 53 7.43 -2.87 -12.00
N LYS A 54 7.90 -3.76 -11.14
CA LYS A 54 9.33 -3.89 -10.89
C LYS A 54 10.08 -4.33 -12.14
N ALA A 55 9.54 -5.30 -12.88
CA ALA A 55 10.15 -5.78 -14.12
C ALA A 55 10.22 -4.69 -15.19
N LYS A 56 9.26 -3.78 -15.21
CA LYS A 56 9.21 -2.68 -16.17
C LYS A 56 10.05 -1.47 -15.74
N GLY A 57 10.68 -1.52 -14.59
CA GLY A 57 11.46 -0.40 -14.09
C GLY A 57 10.61 0.77 -13.60
N SER A 58 9.33 0.53 -13.31
CA SER A 58 8.40 1.54 -12.80
C SER A 58 8.00 1.17 -11.37
N PRO A 59 8.88 1.36 -10.39
CA PRO A 59 8.65 0.86 -9.04
C PRO A 59 7.47 1.51 -8.35
N ILE A 60 6.85 0.74 -7.47
CA ILE A 60 5.81 1.24 -6.59
C ILE A 60 6.50 1.81 -5.36
N ASP A 61 6.13 3.02 -4.96
CA ASP A 61 6.79 3.71 -3.86
C ASP A 61 6.19 3.41 -2.50
N LEU A 62 4.89 3.08 -2.47
CA LEU A 62 4.19 2.84 -1.22
C LEU A 62 3.01 1.91 -1.47
N LEU A 63 2.78 0.99 -0.55
CA LEU A 63 1.63 0.08 -0.59
C LEU A 63 0.80 0.26 0.68
N PHE A 64 -0.48 0.60 0.50
CA PHE A 64 -1.49 0.47 1.55
C PHE A 64 -2.10 -0.91 1.41
N LEU A 65 -2.00 -1.71 2.45
CA LEU A 65 -2.31 -3.14 2.38
C LEU A 65 -3.27 -3.52 3.49
N ASP A 66 -4.47 -3.99 3.11
CA ASP A 66 -5.43 -4.51 4.08
C ASP A 66 -4.92 -5.84 4.63
N TYR A 67 -5.10 -6.06 5.91
CA TYR A 67 -4.66 -7.27 6.56
C TYR A 67 -5.49 -8.49 6.12
N LYS A 68 -6.81 -8.34 6.10
CA LYS A 68 -7.70 -9.48 5.80
C LYS A 68 -8.23 -9.38 4.38
N LEU A 69 -7.55 -10.02 3.47
CA LEU A 69 -7.97 -10.14 2.09
C LEU A 69 -8.66 -11.49 1.92
N GLY A 70 -9.50 -11.62 0.90
CA GLY A 70 -10.25 -12.85 0.71
C GLY A 70 -9.41 -14.08 0.44
N ASP A 71 -8.27 -13.88 -0.23
CA ASP A 71 -7.41 -14.99 -0.67
C ASP A 71 -6.21 -15.24 0.24
N MET A 72 -5.75 -14.25 0.98
CA MET A 72 -4.60 -14.41 1.85
C MET A 72 -4.56 -13.27 2.87
N LEU A 73 -3.72 -13.40 3.88
CA LEU A 73 -3.55 -12.36 4.89
C LEU A 73 -2.50 -11.36 4.43
N GLY A 74 -2.69 -10.09 4.83
CA GLY A 74 -1.78 -9.01 4.46
C GLY A 74 -0.34 -9.22 4.93
N ASP A 75 -0.14 -9.83 6.11
CA ASP A 75 1.21 -10.10 6.57
C ASP A 75 1.94 -11.09 5.65
N ASP A 76 1.23 -12.05 5.07
CA ASP A 76 1.83 -12.97 4.10
C ASP A 76 2.22 -12.24 2.82
N VAL A 77 1.38 -11.31 2.36
CA VAL A 77 1.71 -10.47 1.20
C VAL A 77 2.96 -9.64 1.49
N ALA A 78 2.99 -9.00 2.65
CA ALA A 78 4.13 -8.15 3.05
C ALA A 78 5.43 -8.94 3.08
N LYS A 79 5.38 -10.15 3.64
CA LYS A 79 6.57 -11.01 3.72
C LYS A 79 7.06 -11.43 2.34
N LYS A 80 6.15 -11.75 1.43
CA LYS A 80 6.52 -12.13 0.07
C LYS A 80 7.15 -10.96 -0.68
N ILE A 81 6.57 -9.78 -0.56
CA ILE A 81 7.12 -8.58 -1.20
C ILE A 81 8.50 -8.26 -0.65
N LYS A 82 8.69 -8.40 0.66
CA LYS A 82 9.99 -8.17 1.29
C LYS A 82 11.07 -9.05 0.69
N LYS A 83 10.77 -10.31 0.42
CA LYS A 83 11.73 -11.24 -0.19
C LYS A 83 12.13 -10.83 -1.59
N MET A 84 11.35 -9.98 -2.24
CA MET A 84 11.59 -9.52 -3.61
C MET A 84 12.09 -8.08 -3.65
N ASN A 85 12.85 -7.66 -2.65
CA ASN A 85 13.44 -6.32 -2.42
C ASN A 85 12.54 -5.35 -1.69
N GLY A 86 11.27 -5.66 -1.55
CA GLY A 86 10.38 -4.87 -0.72
C GLY A 86 10.04 -3.47 -1.23
N ILE A 87 9.03 -2.92 -0.61
CA ILE A 87 8.63 -1.51 -0.73
C ILE A 87 8.10 -1.11 0.64
N LYS A 88 7.86 0.17 0.85
CA LYS A 88 7.26 0.62 2.10
C LYS A 88 5.80 0.19 2.14
N ILE A 89 5.39 -0.42 3.23
CA ILE A 89 4.05 -0.96 3.39
C ILE A 89 3.38 -0.37 4.63
N ILE A 90 2.18 0.15 4.45
CA ILE A 90 1.31 0.57 5.54
C ILE A 90 0.23 -0.51 5.65
N LEU A 91 0.24 -1.25 6.73
CA LEU A 91 -0.75 -2.31 6.94
C LEU A 91 -1.99 -1.72 7.61
N ILE A 92 -3.15 -2.08 7.10
CA ILE A 92 -4.44 -1.57 7.57
C ILE A 92 -5.30 -2.75 8.00
N SER A 93 -5.97 -2.64 9.14
CA SER A 93 -6.83 -3.73 9.60
C SER A 93 -8.00 -3.23 10.43
N ALA A 94 -9.16 -3.88 10.27
CA ALA A 94 -10.30 -3.71 11.17
C ALA A 94 -10.04 -4.42 12.51
N TYR A 95 -9.09 -5.34 12.52
CA TYR A 95 -8.75 -6.14 13.68
C TYR A 95 -7.50 -5.62 14.34
N ASN A 96 -7.44 -5.70 15.66
CA ASN A 96 -6.22 -5.38 16.37
C ASN A 96 -5.33 -6.63 16.34
N LEU A 97 -4.15 -6.50 15.77
CA LEU A 97 -3.19 -7.61 15.73
C LEU A 97 -2.61 -7.84 17.12
N ASP A 98 -2.29 -9.09 17.43
CA ASP A 98 -1.64 -9.39 18.69
C ASP A 98 -0.23 -8.82 18.74
N GLU A 99 0.30 -8.61 19.94
CA GLU A 99 1.60 -8.00 20.11
C GLU A 99 2.76 -8.78 19.48
N PRO A 100 2.80 -10.13 19.59
CA PRO A 100 3.86 -10.87 18.92
C PRO A 100 3.86 -10.69 17.40
N THR A 101 2.68 -10.66 16.77
CA THR A 101 2.57 -10.47 15.32
C THR A 101 3.04 -9.07 14.92
N LYS A 102 2.59 -8.05 15.65
CA LYS A 102 3.03 -6.66 15.40
C LYS A 102 4.53 -6.54 15.53
N LYS A 103 5.08 -7.11 16.60
CA LYS A 103 6.50 -7.05 16.86
C LYS A 103 7.30 -7.67 15.73
N GLU A 104 6.90 -8.84 15.26
CA GLU A 104 7.57 -9.50 14.14
C GLU A 104 7.55 -8.61 12.89
N LEU A 105 6.39 -8.04 12.58
CA LEU A 105 6.24 -7.24 11.36
C LEU A 105 7.10 -5.98 11.38
N PHE A 106 7.20 -5.30 12.53
CA PHE A 106 8.00 -4.09 12.66
C PHE A 106 9.49 -4.39 12.76
N GLU A 107 9.88 -5.36 13.56
CA GLU A 107 11.29 -5.67 13.78
C GLU A 107 11.97 -6.18 12.51
N ASN A 108 11.26 -6.95 11.71
CA ASN A 108 11.79 -7.44 10.44
C ASN A 108 11.55 -6.48 9.28
N LYS A 109 11.01 -5.31 9.56
CA LYS A 109 10.76 -4.26 8.58
C LYS A 109 9.86 -4.71 7.44
N TYR A 110 8.91 -5.59 7.74
CA TYR A 110 7.90 -5.98 6.76
C TYR A 110 6.90 -4.85 6.53
N ILE A 111 6.64 -4.06 7.57
CA ILE A 111 5.74 -2.90 7.46
C ILE A 111 6.39 -1.66 8.09
N GLU A 112 5.99 -0.49 7.58
CA GLU A 112 6.43 0.80 8.13
C GLU A 112 5.49 1.28 9.22
N LYS A 113 4.19 1.00 9.08
CA LYS A 113 3.16 1.50 9.97
C LYS A 113 1.97 0.58 9.95
N PHE A 114 1.23 0.58 11.06
CA PHE A 114 -0.03 -0.15 11.21
C PHE A 114 -1.14 0.85 11.53
N LEU A 115 -2.23 0.80 10.76
CA LEU A 115 -3.40 1.64 10.98
C LEU A 115 -4.61 0.76 11.24
N GLN A 116 -5.37 1.09 12.28
CA GLN A 116 -6.58 0.36 12.60
C GLN A 116 -7.79 1.08 12.01
N LYS A 117 -8.67 0.35 11.33
CA LYS A 117 -9.91 0.89 10.79
C LYS A 117 -10.87 1.23 11.93
N PRO A 118 -11.74 2.24 11.79
CA PRO A 118 -11.92 3.06 10.60
C PRO A 118 -10.83 4.12 10.47
N ILE A 119 -10.44 4.41 9.22
CA ILE A 119 -9.39 5.38 8.93
C ILE A 119 -9.99 6.61 8.27
N ARG A 120 -9.62 7.78 8.77
CA ARG A 120 -10.06 9.05 8.19
C ARG A 120 -9.24 9.36 6.94
N MET A 121 -9.85 10.03 5.98
CA MET A 121 -9.15 10.43 4.76
C MET A 121 -7.93 11.28 5.05
N ARG A 122 -8.04 12.18 6.02
CA ARG A 122 -6.91 13.00 6.47
C ARG A 122 -5.73 12.15 6.90
N GLN A 123 -6.00 11.04 7.59
CA GLN A 123 -4.96 10.14 8.08
C GLN A 123 -4.26 9.43 6.92
N ILE A 124 -5.01 9.02 5.90
CA ILE A 124 -4.44 8.39 4.70
C ILE A 124 -3.48 9.35 4.01
N ILE A 125 -3.91 10.60 3.83
CA ILE A 125 -3.09 11.63 3.19
C ILE A 125 -1.82 11.89 3.99
N GLN A 126 -1.96 12.03 5.30
CA GLN A 126 -0.83 12.33 6.18
C GLN A 126 0.20 11.20 6.17
N VAL A 127 -0.27 9.97 6.31
CA VAL A 127 0.62 8.80 6.36
C VAL A 127 1.36 8.62 5.03
N ALA A 128 0.67 8.81 3.91
CA ALA A 128 1.32 8.76 2.60
C ALA A 128 2.41 9.81 2.48
N GLY A 129 2.12 11.04 2.88
CA GLY A 129 3.10 12.13 2.83
C GLY A 129 4.32 11.89 3.70
N GLU A 130 4.15 11.26 4.85
CA GLU A 130 5.27 10.93 5.75
C GLU A 130 6.11 9.78 5.22
N ALA A 131 5.50 8.83 4.50
CA ALA A 131 6.19 7.65 4.01
C ALA A 131 6.99 7.91 2.74
N ILE A 132 6.56 8.83 1.93
CA ILE A 132 7.19 9.17 0.64
C ILE A 132 7.25 10.66 0.44
#